data_e3e7a3416086389cf85e7924ff7fbc54
#
_entry.id   e3e7a3416086389cf85e7924ff7fbc54
#
_cell.length_a   1.000
_cell.length_b   1.000
_cell.length_c   1.000
_cell.angle_alpha   90.00
_cell.angle_beta   90.00
_cell.angle_gamma   90.00
#
_symmetry.space_group_name_H-M   'P 1'
#
loop_
_entity.id
_entity.type
_entity.pdbx_description
1 polymer ?
#
loop_
_entity_poly.entity_id
_entity_poly.type
_entity_poly.pdbx_seq_one_letter_code
_entity_poly.pdbx_strand_id
1 'polypeptide(L)'
;MIAGMPDPAGPAPDQDPPTRQFGWSDMFVSPDDDPRTDGGFKGERATLAGFLRDQRLTLELKCAGLDADAMARRSVPPSNLSLLGLVRHLAEAERIWFRRRLAGEDPPRLYGDRGADFDGAVADPEIVA
;
A
#
# COMPACT_ATOMS: atom_id res chain seq x y z
N MET A 1 31.69 -54.46 -10.92
CA MET A 1 30.21 -54.28 -10.87
C MET A 1 29.96 -52.98 -10.13
N ILE A 2 29.77 -51.87 -10.88
CA ILE A 2 29.50 -50.54 -10.29
C ILE A 2 28.00 -50.34 -10.45
N ALA A 3 27.30 -50.31 -9.29
CA ALA A 3 25.86 -50.06 -9.26
C ALA A 3 25.56 -48.63 -9.72
N GLY A 4 24.65 -48.50 -10.69
CA GLY A 4 24.20 -47.21 -11.25
C GLY A 4 23.57 -46.35 -10.19
N MET A 5 24.01 -45.09 -10.11
CA MET A 5 23.29 -44.05 -9.32
C MET A 5 21.93 -43.77 -9.98
N PRO A 6 20.88 -43.59 -9.21
CA PRO A 6 19.62 -43.13 -9.77
C PRO A 6 19.75 -41.70 -10.29
N ASP A 7 19.18 -41.48 -11.47
CA ASP A 7 19.06 -40.21 -12.16
C ASP A 7 18.41 -39.14 -11.24
N PRO A 8 18.96 -37.92 -11.14
CA PRO A 8 18.31 -36.87 -10.36
C PRO A 8 16.96 -36.56 -11.02
N ALA A 9 15.89 -36.68 -10.28
CA ALA A 9 14.52 -36.33 -10.69
C ALA A 9 14.55 -34.96 -11.37
N GLY A 10 14.03 -34.92 -12.59
CA GLY A 10 13.87 -33.68 -13.34
C GLY A 10 13.04 -32.66 -12.57
N PRO A 11 13.06 -31.39 -12.99
CA PRO A 11 12.32 -30.34 -12.31
C PRO A 11 10.85 -30.72 -12.17
N ALA A 12 10.32 -30.56 -10.95
CA ALA A 12 8.91 -30.79 -10.66
C ALA A 12 8.05 -29.97 -11.66
N PRO A 13 6.91 -30.53 -12.11
CA PRO A 13 6.01 -29.78 -13.00
C PRO A 13 5.69 -28.43 -12.40
N ASP A 14 5.76 -27.41 -13.25
CA ASP A 14 5.41 -26.02 -12.94
C ASP A 14 4.04 -26.03 -12.27
N GLN A 15 4.00 -25.92 -10.95
CA GLN A 15 2.75 -25.76 -10.25
C GLN A 15 2.31 -24.32 -10.53
N ASP A 16 1.17 -24.18 -11.20
CA ASP A 16 0.53 -22.89 -11.35
C ASP A 16 0.49 -22.18 -9.99
N PRO A 17 0.84 -20.89 -9.94
CA PRO A 17 0.80 -20.15 -8.69
C PRO A 17 -0.59 -20.29 -8.06
N PRO A 18 -0.69 -20.44 -6.74
CA PRO A 18 -1.98 -20.64 -6.09
C PRO A 18 -2.90 -19.48 -6.43
N THR A 19 -4.06 -19.80 -6.98
CA THR A 19 -5.10 -18.82 -7.27
C THR A 19 -5.46 -18.10 -5.98
N ARG A 20 -5.34 -16.77 -5.99
CA ARG A 20 -5.73 -15.95 -4.85
C ARG A 20 -7.17 -16.22 -4.46
N GLN A 21 -7.41 -16.61 -3.21
CA GLN A 21 -8.76 -16.75 -2.68
C GLN A 21 -9.26 -15.40 -2.17
N PHE A 22 -10.54 -15.10 -2.43
CA PHE A 22 -11.20 -13.92 -1.90
C PHE A 22 -11.16 -13.90 -0.37
N GLY A 23 -10.66 -12.81 0.21
CA GLY A 23 -10.61 -12.59 1.65
C GLY A 23 -11.35 -11.32 2.07
N TRP A 24 -11.46 -11.10 3.39
CA TRP A 24 -12.07 -9.89 3.93
C TRP A 24 -11.42 -8.59 3.45
N SER A 25 -10.12 -8.61 3.18
CA SER A 25 -9.38 -7.48 2.62
C SER A 25 -9.81 -7.11 1.20
N ASP A 26 -10.50 -8.01 0.50
CA ASP A 26 -10.88 -7.87 -0.90
C ASP A 26 -12.34 -7.41 -1.07
N MET A 27 -13.06 -7.16 0.03
CA MET A 27 -14.50 -6.83 0.02
C MET A 27 -14.87 -5.54 -0.74
N PHE A 28 -13.92 -4.66 -0.99
CA PHE A 28 -14.15 -3.37 -1.66
C PHE A 28 -13.72 -3.36 -3.13
N VAL A 29 -13.15 -4.47 -3.63
CA VAL A 29 -12.79 -4.65 -5.03
C VAL A 29 -12.91 -6.13 -5.39
N SER A 30 -13.40 -6.41 -6.61
CA SER A 30 -13.46 -7.78 -7.14
C SER A 30 -12.03 -8.33 -7.32
N PRO A 31 -11.78 -9.61 -7.05
CA PRO A 31 -10.48 -10.22 -7.32
C PRO A 31 -10.00 -10.06 -8.77
N ASP A 32 -10.91 -10.07 -9.73
CA ASP A 32 -10.59 -9.91 -11.15
C ASP A 32 -10.18 -8.47 -11.52
N ASP A 33 -10.63 -7.49 -10.73
CA ASP A 33 -10.35 -6.08 -10.93
C ASP A 33 -9.25 -5.55 -9.99
N ASP A 34 -8.72 -6.40 -9.11
CA ASP A 34 -7.74 -6.02 -8.11
C ASP A 34 -6.32 -5.85 -8.72
N PRO A 35 -5.79 -4.62 -8.79
CA PRO A 35 -4.46 -4.37 -9.33
C PRO A 35 -3.32 -4.80 -8.40
N ARG A 36 -3.63 -5.19 -7.16
CA ARG A 36 -2.63 -5.65 -6.20
C ARG A 36 -2.21 -7.07 -6.52
N THR A 37 -1.00 -7.40 -6.15
CA THR A 37 -0.50 -8.76 -6.31
C THR A 37 -0.90 -9.63 -5.11
N ASP A 38 -1.04 -10.92 -5.33
CA ASP A 38 -1.31 -11.90 -4.28
C ASP A 38 -0.06 -12.32 -3.48
N GLY A 39 1.01 -11.56 -3.58
CA GLY A 39 2.31 -11.88 -3.01
C GLY A 39 3.25 -12.52 -4.04
N GLY A 40 3.86 -13.64 -3.75
CA GLY A 40 4.74 -14.34 -4.70
C GLY A 40 6.04 -13.61 -5.02
N PHE A 41 6.38 -12.54 -4.29
CA PHE A 41 7.62 -11.80 -4.47
C PHE A 41 8.82 -12.66 -4.10
N LYS A 42 9.86 -12.67 -4.94
CA LYS A 42 11.09 -13.41 -4.70
C LYS A 42 12.24 -12.45 -4.37
N GLY A 43 12.86 -12.65 -3.21
CA GLY A 43 13.98 -11.85 -2.72
C GLY A 43 13.55 -10.59 -1.96
N GLU A 44 14.43 -10.11 -1.10
CA GLU A 44 14.16 -9.03 -0.14
C GLU A 44 13.65 -7.75 -0.81
N ARG A 45 14.38 -7.25 -1.81
CA ARG A 45 14.02 -6.00 -2.50
C ARG A 45 12.65 -6.08 -3.17
N ALA A 46 12.37 -7.19 -3.87
CA ALA A 46 11.09 -7.38 -4.55
C ALA A 46 9.94 -7.48 -3.53
N THR A 47 10.17 -8.17 -2.42
CA THR A 47 9.19 -8.28 -1.34
C THR A 47 8.88 -6.92 -0.74
N LEU A 48 9.87 -6.15 -0.33
CA LEU A 48 9.67 -4.83 0.27
C LEU A 48 8.99 -3.86 -0.70
N ALA A 49 9.46 -3.79 -1.95
CA ALA A 49 8.87 -2.93 -2.97
C ALA A 49 7.43 -3.34 -3.32
N GLY A 50 7.16 -4.64 -3.41
CA GLY A 50 5.84 -5.17 -3.70
C GLY A 50 4.84 -4.88 -2.60
N PHE A 51 5.20 -5.11 -1.34
CA PHE A 51 4.35 -4.74 -0.21
C PHE A 51 4.05 -3.24 -0.17
N LEU A 52 5.04 -2.39 -0.34
CA LEU A 52 4.82 -0.94 -0.37
C LEU A 52 3.87 -0.53 -1.50
N ARG A 53 4.07 -1.09 -2.70
CA ARG A 53 3.19 -0.86 -3.85
C ARG A 53 1.75 -1.28 -3.52
N ASP A 54 1.54 -2.47 -3.00
CA ASP A 54 0.22 -3.00 -2.73
C ASP A 54 -0.50 -2.22 -1.61
N GLN A 55 0.22 -1.71 -0.62
CA GLN A 55 -0.37 -0.81 0.39
C GLN A 55 -0.79 0.54 -0.21
N ARG A 56 -0.01 1.12 -1.12
CA ARG A 56 -0.40 2.35 -1.82
C ARG A 56 -1.65 2.12 -2.67
N LEU A 57 -1.68 1.05 -3.47
CA LEU A 57 -2.85 0.68 -4.26
C LEU A 57 -4.10 0.44 -3.39
N THR A 58 -3.94 -0.16 -2.21
CA THR A 58 -5.03 -0.33 -1.25
C THR A 58 -5.62 1.02 -0.83
N LEU A 59 -4.77 2.01 -0.55
CA LEU A 59 -5.24 3.35 -0.19
C LEU A 59 -5.94 4.03 -1.38
N GLU A 60 -5.36 3.96 -2.57
CA GLU A 60 -5.95 4.49 -3.80
C GLU A 60 -7.35 3.90 -4.05
N LEU A 61 -7.49 2.58 -3.97
CA LEU A 61 -8.77 1.88 -4.11
C LEU A 61 -9.82 2.34 -3.08
N LYS A 62 -9.39 2.59 -1.84
CA LYS A 62 -10.29 3.08 -0.77
C LYS A 62 -10.72 4.53 -0.97
N CYS A 63 -9.94 5.32 -1.66
CA CYS A 63 -10.22 6.72 -1.96
C CYS A 63 -10.95 6.91 -3.30
N ALA A 64 -10.92 5.91 -4.17
CA ALA A 64 -11.48 5.98 -5.52
C ALA A 64 -12.98 6.35 -5.51
N GLY A 65 -13.33 7.36 -6.31
CA GLY A 65 -14.71 7.81 -6.46
C GLY A 65 -15.28 8.62 -5.29
N LEU A 66 -14.48 8.95 -4.29
CA LEU A 66 -14.89 9.82 -3.18
C LEU A 66 -14.65 11.29 -3.54
N ASP A 67 -15.61 12.14 -3.20
CA ASP A 67 -15.46 13.60 -3.27
C ASP A 67 -14.71 14.16 -2.04
N ALA A 68 -14.44 15.46 -2.06
CA ALA A 68 -13.70 16.13 -1.00
C ALA A 68 -14.36 15.99 0.38
N ASP A 69 -15.69 16.07 0.43
CA ASP A 69 -16.44 15.95 1.68
C ASP A 69 -16.35 14.53 2.25
N ALA A 70 -16.48 13.52 1.39
CA ALA A 70 -16.35 12.11 1.79
C ALA A 70 -14.91 11.80 2.26
N MET A 71 -13.90 12.32 1.58
CA MET A 71 -12.50 12.17 1.94
C MET A 71 -12.16 12.82 3.30
N ALA A 72 -12.71 14.02 3.57
CA ALA A 72 -12.47 14.75 4.81
C ALA A 72 -13.32 14.27 5.99
N ARG A 73 -14.32 13.41 5.76
CA ARG A 73 -15.27 12.97 6.81
C ARG A 73 -14.56 12.18 7.91
N ARG A 74 -14.74 12.60 9.15
CA ARG A 74 -14.29 11.90 10.35
C ARG A 74 -15.31 10.82 10.73
N SER A 75 -15.04 9.58 10.32
CA SER A 75 -16.00 8.47 10.42
C SER A 75 -15.92 7.69 11.73
N VAL A 76 -14.93 7.97 12.59
CA VAL A 76 -14.68 7.23 13.84
C VAL A 76 -14.54 8.19 15.03
N PRO A 77 -15.63 8.87 15.48
CA PRO A 77 -15.56 9.72 16.67
C PRO A 77 -15.16 8.93 17.93
N PRO A 78 -14.37 9.51 18.85
CA PRO A 78 -13.86 10.88 18.90
C PRO A 78 -12.55 11.12 18.13
N SER A 79 -12.12 10.18 17.31
CA SER A 79 -10.90 10.29 16.50
C SER A 79 -11.05 11.40 15.43
N ASN A 80 -9.94 12.12 15.17
CA ASN A 80 -9.84 13.05 14.04
C ASN A 80 -9.47 12.37 12.72
N LEU A 81 -9.47 11.03 12.68
CA LEU A 81 -9.11 10.24 11.52
C LEU A 81 -10.10 10.43 10.37
N SER A 82 -9.58 10.80 9.20
CA SER A 82 -10.28 10.81 7.91
C SER A 82 -9.40 10.20 6.83
N LEU A 83 -9.96 9.81 5.69
CA LEU A 83 -9.17 9.31 4.57
C LEU A 83 -8.21 10.38 4.04
N LEU A 84 -8.66 11.63 3.92
CA LEU A 84 -7.81 12.75 3.54
C LEU A 84 -6.66 12.94 4.54
N GLY A 85 -6.93 12.92 5.83
CA GLY A 85 -5.92 13.01 6.87
C GLY A 85 -4.90 11.85 6.77
N LEU A 86 -5.36 10.64 6.47
CA LEU A 86 -4.49 9.48 6.29
C LEU A 86 -3.59 9.63 5.06
N VAL A 87 -4.11 10.09 3.91
CA VAL A 87 -3.31 10.37 2.71
C VAL A 87 -2.21 11.39 3.02
N ARG A 88 -2.57 12.50 3.68
CA ARG A 88 -1.62 13.55 4.08
C ARG A 88 -0.54 13.00 5.03
N HIS A 89 -0.95 12.22 6.02
CA HIS A 89 -0.04 11.58 6.98
C HIS A 89 0.95 10.64 6.29
N LEU A 90 0.48 9.78 5.39
CA LEU A 90 1.35 8.84 4.66
C LEU A 90 2.30 9.57 3.71
N ALA A 91 1.87 10.63 3.04
CA ALA A 91 2.75 11.46 2.21
C ALA A 91 3.89 12.11 3.06
N GLU A 92 3.57 12.63 4.26
CA GLU A 92 4.58 13.17 5.17
C GLU A 92 5.51 12.06 5.70
N ALA A 93 4.97 10.89 6.03
CA ALA A 93 5.75 9.74 6.49
C ALA A 93 6.74 9.26 5.42
N GLU A 94 6.32 9.11 4.18
CA GLU A 94 7.20 8.75 3.07
C GLU A 94 8.31 9.78 2.86
N ARG A 95 7.96 11.08 2.93
CA ARG A 95 8.92 12.18 2.82
C ARG A 95 9.97 12.13 3.92
N ILE A 96 9.56 11.89 5.17
CA ILE A 96 10.47 11.76 6.31
C ILE A 96 11.40 10.56 6.12
N TRP A 97 10.85 9.40 5.79
CA TRP A 97 11.66 8.19 5.67
C TRP A 97 12.58 8.20 4.46
N PHE A 98 12.08 8.50 3.26
CA PHE A 98 12.87 8.39 2.03
C PHE A 98 13.79 9.59 1.83
N ARG A 99 13.32 10.81 2.05
CA ARG A 99 14.14 12.00 1.81
C ARG A 99 15.01 12.35 3.02
N ARG A 100 14.41 12.44 4.21
CA ARG A 100 15.18 12.90 5.39
C ARG A 100 16.07 11.80 5.94
N ARG A 101 15.56 10.58 6.15
CA ARG A 101 16.32 9.50 6.81
C ARG A 101 17.25 8.74 5.85
N LEU A 102 16.79 8.40 4.66
CA LEU A 102 17.59 7.61 3.71
C LEU A 102 18.47 8.50 2.82
N ALA A 103 17.96 9.57 2.25
CA ALA A 103 18.72 10.45 1.37
C ALA A 103 19.52 11.53 2.11
N GLY A 104 19.30 11.71 3.42
CA GLY A 104 20.02 12.71 4.23
C GLY A 104 19.64 14.17 3.93
N GLU A 105 18.51 14.36 3.23
CA GLU A 105 17.97 15.69 2.94
C GLU A 105 17.29 16.31 4.17
N ASP A 106 17.06 17.62 4.15
CA ASP A 106 16.23 18.29 5.16
C ASP A 106 15.03 19.02 4.52
N PRO A 107 14.07 18.29 3.92
CA PRO A 107 12.92 18.90 3.32
C PRO A 107 11.98 19.49 4.38
N PRO A 108 11.33 20.65 4.11
CA PRO A 108 10.32 21.20 5.00
C PRO A 108 9.14 20.24 5.12
N ARG A 109 8.38 20.34 6.20
CA ARG A 109 7.13 19.60 6.36
C ARG A 109 6.10 20.05 5.33
N LEU A 110 5.26 19.11 4.86
CA LEU A 110 4.22 19.41 3.87
C LEU A 110 3.03 20.16 4.49
N TYR A 111 2.67 19.81 5.72
CA TYR A 111 1.41 20.25 6.33
C TYR A 111 1.60 21.07 7.62
N GLY A 112 2.81 21.56 7.88
CA GLY A 112 3.08 22.39 9.05
C GLY A 112 3.42 21.60 10.32
N ASP A 113 2.86 21.97 11.46
CA ASP A 113 3.20 21.40 12.75
C ASP A 113 2.74 19.95 12.92
N ARG A 114 3.21 19.32 13.99
CA ARG A 114 2.87 17.93 14.31
C ARG A 114 1.35 17.78 14.52
N GLY A 115 0.72 16.90 13.72
CA GLY A 115 -0.72 16.64 13.76
C GLY A 115 -1.53 17.44 12.75
N ALA A 116 -0.95 18.47 12.10
CA ALA A 116 -1.64 19.27 11.10
C ALA A 116 -2.05 18.47 9.84
N ASP A 117 -1.43 17.32 9.62
CA ASP A 117 -1.81 16.36 8.59
C ASP A 117 -3.25 15.86 8.78
N PHE A 118 -3.68 15.58 10.02
CA PHE A 118 -5.05 15.18 10.34
C PHE A 118 -5.95 16.38 10.66
N ASP A 119 -5.49 17.32 11.50
CA ASP A 119 -6.32 18.43 11.98
C ASP A 119 -6.67 19.41 10.85
N GLY A 120 -5.75 19.61 9.90
CA GLY A 120 -5.95 20.43 8.72
C GLY A 120 -6.55 19.69 7.51
N ALA A 121 -7.04 18.47 7.66
CA ALA A 121 -7.71 17.71 6.61
C ALA A 121 -9.17 18.17 6.45
N VAL A 122 -9.37 19.24 5.69
CA VAL A 122 -10.67 19.84 5.42
C VAL A 122 -11.09 19.58 3.98
N ALA A 123 -12.41 19.58 3.74
CA ALA A 123 -12.95 19.42 2.39
C ALA A 123 -12.63 20.65 1.54
N ASP A 124 -11.71 20.47 0.61
CA ASP A 124 -11.36 21.46 -0.39
C ASP A 124 -11.26 20.75 -1.75
N PRO A 125 -12.17 21.02 -2.68
CA PRO A 125 -12.17 20.40 -4.00
C PRO A 125 -10.87 20.58 -4.79
N GLU A 126 -10.14 21.68 -4.58
CA GLU A 126 -8.86 21.93 -5.25
C GLU A 126 -7.71 21.07 -4.72
N ILE A 127 -7.85 20.56 -3.48
CA ILE A 127 -6.83 19.70 -2.85
C ILE A 127 -7.05 18.22 -3.18
N VAL A 128 -8.27 17.80 -3.47
CA VAL A 128 -8.66 16.39 -3.68
C VAL A 128 -8.71 16.01 -5.16
N ALA A 129 -8.68 16.98 -6.05
CA ALA A 129 -8.60 16.76 -7.49
C ALA A 129 -7.18 16.42 -7.93
#